data_0567a31d15ae3705a1f509570a5b1571
#
_entry.id   0567a31d15ae3705a1f509570a5b1571
#
_cell.length_a   1.000
_cell.length_b   1.000
_cell.length_c   1.000
_cell.angle_alpha   90.00
_cell.angle_beta   90.00
_cell.angle_gamma   90.00
#
_symmetry.space_group_name_H-M   'P 1'
#
loop_
_entity.id
_entity.type
_entity.pdbx_description
1 polymer ?
#
loop_
_entity_poly.entity_id
_entity_poly.type
_entity_poly.pdbx_seq_one_letter_code
_entity_poly.pdbx_strand_id
1 'polypeptide(L)'
;MSFSSPIWLLGLLILPLLLVAYVIHERARERRAAVWSTPALLPNLVDRAPGVKRHLPVALLLLALAAMIVGVARPHATLTVRREEATVLLTMDVSRSMGATDVPPTRLRAAQTAAHEFVSKVPKKFRIGVVSFSTRAQVTIPPTDDRALVSDAIESLNTGEGTAIGDAVALSASLGRRQRAGGVVPPTSVLLISDGARDGGQRSPFAAATQARKMHVPVYTILLGTPSGIVYHKLPSGYTETLRVPPSAQTLQMIARVSGGQFFTASNDKRLGEVYDQLRSRLGHKKQSRELTDGFAATSALLLLVAGGLSAFWFRRVP
;
A
#
# COMPACT_ATOMS: atom_id res chain seq x y z
N MET A 1 7.63 13.25 6.63
CA MET A 1 8.31 13.70 5.41
C MET A 1 9.76 13.28 5.50
N SER A 2 10.33 12.68 4.46
CA SER A 2 11.75 12.36 4.36
C SER A 2 12.34 13.13 3.17
N PHE A 3 13.63 13.41 3.23
CA PHE A 3 14.34 14.12 2.16
C PHE A 3 15.35 13.16 1.54
N SER A 4 15.41 13.05 0.21
CA SER A 4 16.42 12.23 -0.48
C SER A 4 17.81 12.84 -0.42
N SER A 5 17.90 14.16 -0.40
CA SER A 5 19.15 14.90 -0.42
C SER A 5 19.17 16.00 0.63
N PRO A 6 19.22 15.66 1.94
CA PRO A 6 19.09 16.64 3.03
C PRO A 6 20.22 17.67 3.08
N ILE A 7 21.36 17.40 2.45
CA ILE A 7 22.50 18.32 2.40
C ILE A 7 22.14 19.67 1.76
N TRP A 8 21.20 19.69 0.81
CA TRP A 8 20.75 20.93 0.17
C TRP A 8 20.00 21.86 1.11
N LEU A 9 19.47 21.35 2.24
CA LEU A 9 18.83 22.18 3.27
C LEU A 9 19.84 23.13 3.93
N LEU A 10 21.15 22.83 3.89
CA LEU A 10 22.19 23.77 4.32
C LEU A 10 22.15 25.08 3.52
N GLY A 11 21.64 25.06 2.28
CA GLY A 11 21.40 26.24 1.49
C GLY A 11 20.46 27.25 2.15
N LEU A 12 19.58 26.82 3.07
CA LEU A 12 18.71 27.72 3.84
C LEU A 12 19.52 28.72 4.73
N LEU A 13 20.76 28.37 5.08
CA LEU A 13 21.66 29.28 5.83
C LEU A 13 22.04 30.52 5.01
N ILE A 14 21.89 30.49 3.71
CA ILE A 14 22.11 31.65 2.84
C ILE A 14 21.02 32.72 3.05
N LEU A 15 19.81 32.32 3.42
CA LEU A 15 18.68 33.26 3.59
C LEU A 15 18.91 34.31 4.69
N PRO A 16 19.32 33.95 5.91
CA PRO A 16 19.63 34.94 6.94
C PRO A 16 20.83 35.80 6.53
N LEU A 17 21.82 35.28 5.81
CA LEU A 17 22.94 36.06 5.29
C LEU A 17 22.43 37.15 4.31
N LEU A 18 21.59 36.76 3.35
CA LEU A 18 20.97 37.67 2.41
C LEU A 18 20.08 38.71 3.10
N LEU A 19 19.33 38.30 4.11
CA LEU A 19 18.50 39.21 4.90
C LEU A 19 19.35 40.24 5.64
N VAL A 20 20.43 39.81 6.29
CA VAL A 20 21.37 40.70 6.96
C VAL A 20 22.01 41.67 5.98
N ALA A 21 22.50 41.17 4.84
CA ALA A 21 23.07 42.00 3.78
C ALA A 21 22.06 43.05 3.27
N TYR A 22 20.79 42.64 3.09
CA TYR A 22 19.70 43.54 2.71
C TYR A 22 19.49 44.66 3.75
N VAL A 23 19.40 44.31 5.04
CA VAL A 23 19.19 45.25 6.13
C VAL A 23 20.37 46.24 6.23
N ILE A 24 21.61 45.73 6.09
CA ILE A 24 22.81 46.60 6.10
C ILE A 24 22.78 47.57 4.92
N HIS A 25 22.46 47.06 3.73
CA HIS A 25 22.38 47.89 2.51
C HIS A 25 21.32 48.97 2.67
N GLU A 26 20.15 48.65 3.17
CA GLU A 26 19.04 49.60 3.36
C GLU A 26 19.39 50.67 4.39
N ARG A 27 19.99 50.30 5.53
CA ARG A 27 20.49 51.25 6.55
C ARG A 27 21.58 52.16 5.99
N ALA A 28 22.50 51.60 5.15
CA ALA A 28 23.53 52.41 4.52
C ALA A 28 22.95 53.39 3.49
N ARG A 29 21.88 52.99 2.79
CA ARG A 29 21.15 53.83 1.84
C ARG A 29 20.43 55.00 2.57
N GLU A 30 19.77 54.73 3.68
CA GLU A 30 19.11 55.74 4.51
C GLU A 30 20.11 56.73 5.06
N ARG A 31 21.26 56.27 5.58
CA ARG A 31 22.35 57.13 6.05
C ARG A 31 22.89 58.04 4.91
N ARG A 32 23.11 57.51 3.73
CA ARG A 32 23.60 58.28 2.59
C ARG A 32 22.58 59.32 2.14
N ALA A 33 21.29 58.95 2.10
CA ALA A 33 20.23 59.87 1.76
C ALA A 33 20.14 61.03 2.78
N ALA A 34 20.32 60.77 4.06
CA ALA A 34 20.32 61.80 5.13
C ALA A 34 21.50 62.78 5.01
N VAL A 35 22.65 62.35 4.52
CA VAL A 35 23.85 63.22 4.31
C VAL A 35 23.69 64.16 3.10
N TRP A 36 22.98 63.71 2.05
CA TRP A 36 22.85 64.45 0.79
C TRP A 36 21.55 65.25 0.67
N SER A 37 20.61 65.14 1.59
CA SER A 37 19.34 65.82 1.58
C SER A 37 19.33 67.04 2.51
N THR A 38 19.15 68.24 1.90
CA THR A 38 18.85 69.45 2.65
C THR A 38 17.39 69.34 3.14
N PRO A 39 17.11 69.43 4.43
CA PRO A 39 15.77 69.21 5.02
C PRO A 39 14.67 70.07 4.45
N ALA A 40 15.01 71.24 3.91
CA ALA A 40 14.05 72.18 3.31
C ALA A 40 13.49 71.79 1.96
N LEU A 41 14.14 70.89 1.19
CA LEU A 41 13.73 70.49 -0.17
C LEU A 41 13.03 69.12 -0.26
N LEU A 42 13.06 68.35 0.83
CA LEU A 42 12.48 67.03 0.90
C LEU A 42 10.97 66.93 0.69
N PRO A 43 10.11 67.85 1.20
CA PRO A 43 8.66 67.74 1.05
C PRO A 43 8.17 67.88 -0.40
N ASN A 44 8.93 68.53 -1.26
CA ASN A 44 8.52 68.82 -2.65
C ASN A 44 9.05 67.80 -3.68
N LEU A 45 9.97 66.92 -3.31
CA LEU A 45 10.64 65.98 -4.21
C LEU A 45 10.21 64.52 -4.07
N VAL A 46 9.50 64.16 -3.01
CA VAL A 46 9.12 62.76 -2.76
C VAL A 46 7.64 62.67 -2.44
N ASP A 47 6.87 62.20 -3.38
CA ASP A 47 5.40 62.08 -3.33
C ASP A 47 4.85 61.13 -2.27
N ARG A 48 5.59 60.28 -1.65
CA ARG A 48 5.33 59.44 -0.44
C ARG A 48 6.48 58.44 -0.28
N ALA A 49 7.05 58.36 0.88
CA ALA A 49 7.98 57.28 1.19
C ALA A 49 7.25 55.90 1.08
N PRO A 50 7.78 54.95 0.31
CA PRO A 50 7.08 53.69 0.02
C PRO A 50 6.84 52.77 1.21
N GLY A 51 7.21 53.20 2.42
CA GLY A 51 6.91 52.52 3.66
C GLY A 51 7.23 51.01 3.64
N VAL A 52 6.39 50.20 4.30
CA VAL A 52 6.54 48.74 4.38
C VAL A 52 6.45 48.04 3.02
N LYS A 53 5.78 48.67 2.03
CA LYS A 53 5.60 48.08 0.69
C LYS A 53 6.93 47.81 -0.02
N ARG A 54 8.01 48.54 0.28
CA ARG A 54 9.35 48.32 -0.31
C ARG A 54 9.99 47.00 0.06
N HIS A 55 9.60 46.40 1.22
CA HIS A 55 10.19 45.15 1.70
C HIS A 55 9.45 43.92 1.13
N LEU A 56 8.21 44.09 0.62
CA LEU A 56 7.38 42.96 0.20
C LEU A 56 7.97 42.19 -1.00
N PRO A 57 8.49 42.82 -2.07
CA PRO A 57 9.13 42.09 -3.16
C PRO A 57 10.35 41.28 -2.71
N VAL A 58 11.17 41.85 -1.80
CA VAL A 58 12.35 41.15 -1.26
C VAL A 58 11.96 39.98 -0.37
N ALA A 59 10.94 40.13 0.46
CA ALA A 59 10.41 39.05 1.27
C ALA A 59 9.88 37.91 0.41
N LEU A 60 9.14 38.19 -0.65
CA LEU A 60 8.65 37.21 -1.62
C LEU A 60 9.80 36.51 -2.36
N LEU A 61 10.84 37.24 -2.72
CA LEU A 61 12.03 36.67 -3.37
C LEU A 61 12.77 35.70 -2.43
N LEU A 62 12.96 36.07 -1.16
CA LEU A 62 13.56 35.19 -0.16
C LEU A 62 12.71 33.94 0.09
N LEU A 63 11.37 34.11 0.10
CA LEU A 63 10.44 32.99 0.25
C LEU A 63 10.50 32.04 -0.98
N ALA A 64 10.59 32.61 -2.18
CA ALA A 64 10.75 31.84 -3.40
C ALA A 64 12.07 31.05 -3.41
N LEU A 65 13.17 31.68 -2.95
CA LEU A 65 14.45 31.02 -2.83
C LEU A 65 14.41 29.90 -1.78
N ALA A 66 13.73 30.11 -0.64
CA ALA A 66 13.51 29.08 0.36
C ALA A 66 12.75 27.88 -0.22
N ALA A 67 11.64 28.12 -0.93
CA ALA A 67 10.85 27.09 -1.57
C ALA A 67 11.67 26.32 -2.62
N MET A 68 12.53 27.00 -3.38
CA MET A 68 13.41 26.36 -4.36
C MET A 68 14.46 25.46 -3.69
N ILE A 69 15.10 25.91 -2.61
CA ILE A 69 16.08 25.12 -1.86
C ILE A 69 15.43 23.85 -1.27
N VAL A 70 14.21 23.99 -0.70
CA VAL A 70 13.45 22.85 -0.20
C VAL A 70 13.07 21.89 -1.34
N GLY A 71 12.69 22.41 -2.50
CA GLY A 71 12.39 21.61 -3.69
C GLY A 71 13.59 20.78 -4.15
N VAL A 72 14.79 21.38 -4.19
CA VAL A 72 16.05 20.69 -4.57
C VAL A 72 16.42 19.59 -3.56
N ALA A 73 16.04 19.74 -2.27
CA ALA A 73 16.25 18.71 -1.26
C ALA A 73 15.36 17.46 -1.46
N ARG A 74 14.49 17.47 -2.50
CA ARG A 74 13.58 16.35 -2.88
C ARG A 74 12.76 15.83 -1.71
N PRO A 75 11.79 16.62 -1.24
CA PRO A 75 10.90 16.17 -0.17
C PRO A 75 9.99 15.05 -0.68
N HIS A 76 9.89 13.97 0.11
CA HIS A 76 9.02 12.83 -0.15
C HIS A 76 7.88 12.80 0.85
N ALA A 77 6.67 12.70 0.36
CA ALA A 77 5.50 12.39 1.17
C ALA A 77 5.03 10.96 0.88
N THR A 78 4.74 10.22 1.95
CA THR A 78 4.14 8.90 1.83
C THR A 78 2.64 9.07 1.65
N LEU A 79 2.17 8.88 0.42
CA LEU A 79 0.75 8.92 0.10
C LEU A 79 0.22 7.49 0.02
N THR A 80 -0.98 7.27 0.57
CA THR A 80 -1.70 6.02 0.38
C THR A 80 -2.44 6.10 -0.95
N VAL A 81 -1.88 5.44 -1.96
CA VAL A 81 -2.47 5.40 -3.31
C VAL A 81 -3.22 4.09 -3.48
N ARG A 82 -4.39 4.15 -4.11
CA ARG A 82 -5.16 2.96 -4.48
C ARG A 82 -4.38 2.16 -5.51
N ARG A 83 -4.16 0.87 -5.23
CA ARG A 83 -3.57 -0.04 -6.23
C ARG A 83 -4.54 -0.20 -7.39
N GLU A 84 -4.04 0.02 -8.58
CA GLU A 84 -4.85 -0.20 -9.78
C GLU A 84 -4.83 -1.66 -10.23
N GLU A 85 -3.73 -2.37 -10.01
CA GLU A 85 -3.55 -3.76 -10.41
C GLU A 85 -2.86 -4.57 -9.32
N ALA A 86 -3.37 -5.77 -9.07
CA ALA A 86 -2.75 -6.78 -8.20
C ALA A 86 -3.21 -8.17 -8.62
N THR A 87 -2.47 -9.19 -8.19
CA THR A 87 -2.88 -10.59 -8.32
C THR A 87 -3.18 -11.16 -6.95
N VAL A 88 -4.32 -11.80 -6.79
CA VAL A 88 -4.72 -12.50 -5.56
C VAL A 88 -4.91 -13.98 -5.89
N LEU A 89 -4.20 -14.84 -5.18
CA LEU A 89 -4.36 -16.30 -5.28
C LEU A 89 -5.22 -16.76 -4.11
N LEU A 90 -6.47 -17.14 -4.38
CA LEU A 90 -7.32 -17.84 -3.43
C LEU A 90 -6.83 -19.28 -3.35
N THR A 91 -6.26 -19.66 -2.21
CA THR A 91 -5.73 -21.01 -1.97
C THR A 91 -6.64 -21.68 -0.96
N MET A 92 -7.48 -22.58 -1.46
CA MET A 92 -8.58 -23.16 -0.70
C MET A 92 -8.29 -24.61 -0.34
N ASP A 93 -8.38 -24.89 0.94
CA ASP A 93 -8.35 -26.24 1.47
C ASP A 93 -9.63 -26.97 1.08
N VAL A 94 -9.46 -28.10 0.43
CA VAL A 94 -10.56 -29.02 0.10
C VAL A 94 -10.35 -30.39 0.75
N SER A 95 -9.59 -30.46 1.84
CA SER A 95 -9.41 -31.69 2.60
C SER A 95 -10.72 -32.15 3.23
N ARG A 96 -10.75 -33.41 3.66
CA ARG A 96 -11.93 -34.05 4.28
C ARG A 96 -12.47 -33.24 5.47
N SER A 97 -11.59 -32.67 6.29
CA SER A 97 -11.97 -31.85 7.45
C SER A 97 -12.78 -30.61 7.10
N MET A 98 -12.67 -30.11 5.86
CA MET A 98 -13.49 -29.01 5.36
C MET A 98 -14.96 -29.39 5.10
N GLY A 99 -15.28 -30.68 5.18
CA GLY A 99 -16.65 -31.18 5.20
C GLY A 99 -17.35 -31.05 6.55
N ALA A 100 -16.64 -30.63 7.62
CA ALA A 100 -17.23 -30.44 8.95
C ALA A 100 -18.34 -29.38 8.96
N THR A 101 -19.36 -29.60 9.81
CA THR A 101 -20.57 -28.77 9.89
C THR A 101 -20.57 -27.80 11.07
N ASP A 102 -19.43 -27.68 11.75
CA ASP A 102 -19.24 -26.72 12.85
C ASP A 102 -19.24 -25.26 12.39
N VAL A 103 -19.03 -25.02 11.09
CA VAL A 103 -19.29 -23.76 10.40
C VAL A 103 -20.36 -24.05 9.32
N PRO A 104 -21.63 -23.64 9.54
CA PRO A 104 -22.73 -24.01 8.65
C PRO A 104 -22.62 -23.41 7.23
N PRO A 105 -23.08 -24.10 6.19
CA PRO A 105 -23.58 -25.49 6.19
C PRO A 105 -22.44 -26.53 6.31
N THR A 106 -21.27 -26.22 5.77
CA THR A 106 -19.97 -26.90 5.98
C THR A 106 -18.86 -25.89 5.92
N ARG A 107 -17.67 -26.18 6.48
CA ARG A 107 -16.49 -25.27 6.38
C ARG A 107 -16.19 -24.89 4.92
N LEU A 108 -16.23 -25.88 4.00
CA LEU A 108 -15.98 -25.63 2.57
C LEU A 108 -17.04 -24.70 1.96
N ARG A 109 -18.32 -24.94 2.22
CA ARG A 109 -19.39 -24.11 1.69
C ARG A 109 -19.34 -22.68 2.26
N ALA A 110 -19.05 -22.53 3.54
CA ALA A 110 -18.83 -21.21 4.15
C ALA A 110 -17.65 -20.49 3.49
N ALA A 111 -16.53 -21.20 3.25
CA ALA A 111 -15.38 -20.66 2.54
C ALA A 111 -15.72 -20.23 1.10
N GLN A 112 -16.48 -21.03 0.35
CA GLN A 112 -16.94 -20.71 -1.01
C GLN A 112 -17.82 -19.47 -1.01
N THR A 113 -18.83 -19.38 -0.14
CA THR A 113 -19.73 -18.22 -0.04
C THR A 113 -18.94 -16.93 0.22
N ALA A 114 -18.03 -16.95 1.19
CA ALA A 114 -17.23 -15.79 1.52
C ALA A 114 -16.21 -15.45 0.43
N ALA A 115 -15.67 -16.45 -0.28
CA ALA A 115 -14.80 -16.24 -1.44
C ALA A 115 -15.56 -15.56 -2.60
N HIS A 116 -16.80 -15.96 -2.88
CA HIS A 116 -17.67 -15.29 -3.85
C HIS A 116 -17.92 -13.83 -3.49
N GLU A 117 -18.24 -13.56 -2.23
CA GLU A 117 -18.43 -12.20 -1.74
C GLU A 117 -17.15 -11.36 -1.89
N PHE A 118 -15.99 -11.92 -1.56
CA PHE A 118 -14.69 -11.27 -1.78
C PHE A 118 -14.46 -10.95 -3.25
N VAL A 119 -14.64 -11.93 -4.15
CA VAL A 119 -14.46 -11.77 -5.59
C VAL A 119 -15.33 -10.66 -6.16
N SER A 120 -16.59 -10.56 -5.71
CA SER A 120 -17.52 -9.52 -6.14
C SER A 120 -17.10 -8.10 -5.72
N LYS A 121 -16.43 -7.96 -4.57
CA LYS A 121 -16.03 -6.68 -3.98
C LYS A 121 -14.64 -6.22 -4.39
N VAL A 122 -13.78 -7.10 -4.92
CA VAL A 122 -12.42 -6.77 -5.35
C VAL A 122 -12.43 -5.91 -6.62
N PRO A 123 -11.57 -4.88 -6.75
CA PRO A 123 -11.51 -4.04 -7.96
C PRO A 123 -11.38 -4.85 -9.24
N LYS A 124 -12.12 -4.46 -10.30
CA LYS A 124 -12.15 -5.22 -11.58
C LYS A 124 -10.79 -5.43 -12.22
N LYS A 125 -9.85 -4.51 -12.04
CA LYS A 125 -8.47 -4.61 -12.55
C LYS A 125 -7.58 -5.64 -11.83
N PHE A 126 -8.03 -6.19 -10.69
CA PHE A 126 -7.30 -7.25 -9.99
C PHE A 126 -7.52 -8.58 -10.68
N ARG A 127 -6.47 -9.36 -10.83
CA ARG A 127 -6.55 -10.75 -11.31
C ARG A 127 -6.68 -11.68 -10.11
N ILE A 128 -7.59 -12.62 -10.21
CA ILE A 128 -7.82 -13.62 -9.18
C ILE A 128 -7.58 -15.00 -9.80
N GLY A 129 -6.74 -15.80 -9.15
CA GLY A 129 -6.58 -17.22 -9.44
C GLY A 129 -7.07 -18.07 -8.27
N VAL A 130 -7.48 -19.30 -8.55
CA VAL A 130 -7.90 -20.25 -7.53
C VAL A 130 -6.97 -21.46 -7.57
N VAL A 131 -6.44 -21.81 -6.42
CA VAL A 131 -5.64 -23.02 -6.18
C VAL A 131 -6.38 -23.83 -5.12
N SER A 132 -6.72 -25.05 -5.42
CA SER A 132 -7.27 -26.01 -4.46
C SER A 132 -6.19 -26.98 -4.00
N PHE A 133 -6.32 -27.47 -2.77
CA PHE A 133 -5.41 -28.48 -2.27
C PHE A 133 -6.09 -29.48 -1.33
N SER A 134 -5.72 -30.73 -1.51
CA SER A 134 -6.00 -31.86 -0.64
C SER A 134 -4.71 -32.69 -0.52
N THR A 135 -4.67 -33.92 -0.97
CA THR A 135 -3.42 -34.71 -1.07
C THR A 135 -2.37 -34.02 -1.95
N ARG A 136 -2.79 -33.26 -2.94
CA ARG A 136 -1.93 -32.45 -3.83
C ARG A 136 -2.52 -31.05 -4.02
N ALA A 137 -1.65 -30.11 -4.33
CA ALA A 137 -2.05 -28.77 -4.74
C ALA A 137 -2.21 -28.71 -6.26
N GLN A 138 -3.29 -28.10 -6.72
CA GLN A 138 -3.60 -27.95 -8.15
C GLN A 138 -4.13 -26.54 -8.45
N VAL A 139 -3.82 -26.04 -9.64
CA VAL A 139 -4.39 -24.80 -10.14
C VAL A 139 -5.78 -25.08 -10.67
N THR A 140 -6.83 -24.63 -10.00
CA THR A 140 -8.22 -24.76 -10.46
C THR A 140 -8.47 -23.77 -11.59
N ILE A 141 -8.04 -22.50 -11.40
CA ILE A 141 -8.03 -21.49 -12.47
C ILE A 141 -6.81 -20.58 -12.32
N PRO A 142 -6.06 -20.29 -13.39
CA PRO A 142 -4.96 -19.34 -13.34
C PRO A 142 -5.48 -17.91 -13.14
N PRO A 143 -4.63 -16.95 -12.70
CA PRO A 143 -5.04 -15.58 -12.47
C PRO A 143 -5.71 -14.95 -13.69
N THR A 144 -6.99 -14.59 -13.56
CA THR A 144 -7.83 -13.95 -14.57
C THR A 144 -8.59 -12.75 -13.98
N ASP A 145 -9.04 -11.83 -14.82
CA ASP A 145 -9.96 -10.74 -14.50
C ASP A 145 -11.43 -11.12 -14.72
N ASP A 146 -11.68 -12.26 -15.38
CA ASP A 146 -13.02 -12.81 -15.56
C ASP A 146 -13.58 -13.35 -14.24
N ARG A 147 -14.54 -12.64 -13.69
CA ARG A 147 -15.16 -12.97 -12.39
C ARG A 147 -16.10 -14.16 -12.47
N ALA A 148 -16.71 -14.39 -13.61
CA ALA A 148 -17.60 -15.53 -13.82
C ALA A 148 -16.79 -16.84 -13.74
N LEU A 149 -15.70 -16.92 -14.50
CA LEU A 149 -14.81 -18.09 -14.46
C LEU A 149 -14.24 -18.33 -13.05
N VAL A 150 -13.89 -17.28 -12.30
CA VAL A 150 -13.41 -17.43 -10.92
C VAL A 150 -14.51 -17.97 -10.00
N SER A 151 -15.74 -17.47 -10.14
CA SER A 151 -16.89 -17.93 -9.37
C SER A 151 -17.21 -19.39 -9.66
N ASP A 152 -17.26 -19.77 -10.92
CA ASP A 152 -17.51 -21.15 -11.32
C ASP A 152 -16.42 -22.11 -10.78
N ALA A 153 -15.16 -21.66 -10.82
CA ALA A 153 -14.05 -22.40 -10.27
C ALA A 153 -14.17 -22.61 -8.74
N ILE A 154 -14.60 -21.58 -7.99
CA ILE A 154 -14.83 -21.70 -6.55
C ILE A 154 -15.99 -22.67 -6.27
N GLU A 155 -17.09 -22.59 -7.03
CA GLU A 155 -18.26 -23.43 -6.81
C GLU A 155 -17.99 -24.91 -7.15
N SER A 156 -17.12 -25.19 -8.11
CA SER A 156 -16.73 -26.54 -8.52
C SER A 156 -15.90 -27.31 -7.47
N LEU A 157 -15.40 -26.63 -6.42
CA LEU A 157 -14.56 -27.25 -5.39
C LEU A 157 -15.36 -28.25 -4.54
N ASN A 158 -14.80 -29.44 -4.41
CA ASN A 158 -15.36 -30.52 -3.60
C ASN A 158 -14.30 -31.08 -2.66
N THR A 159 -14.74 -31.67 -1.54
CA THR A 159 -13.83 -32.25 -0.54
C THR A 159 -13.08 -33.47 -1.08
N GLY A 160 -11.81 -33.59 -0.73
CA GLY A 160 -10.91 -34.66 -1.07
C GLY A 160 -10.10 -35.15 0.15
N GLU A 161 -9.17 -36.05 -0.07
CA GLU A 161 -8.32 -36.62 0.97
C GLU A 161 -7.02 -35.86 1.15
N GLY A 162 -6.45 -35.90 2.38
CA GLY A 162 -5.14 -35.32 2.70
C GLY A 162 -5.11 -33.77 2.72
N THR A 163 -3.97 -33.20 3.14
CA THR A 163 -3.83 -31.74 3.30
C THR A 163 -2.39 -31.27 3.01
N ALA A 164 -2.07 -30.99 1.75
CA ALA A 164 -0.74 -30.60 1.27
C ALA A 164 -0.54 -29.06 1.32
N ILE A 165 -0.62 -28.45 2.52
CA ILE A 165 -0.55 -26.99 2.72
C ILE A 165 0.76 -26.38 2.14
N GLY A 166 1.91 -27.01 2.39
CA GLY A 166 3.20 -26.49 1.93
C GLY A 166 3.30 -26.43 0.41
N ASP A 167 2.81 -27.44 -0.28
CA ASP A 167 2.78 -27.49 -1.74
C ASP A 167 1.84 -26.41 -2.30
N ALA A 168 0.69 -26.20 -1.65
CA ALA A 168 -0.28 -25.20 -2.03
C ALA A 168 0.28 -23.75 -1.94
N VAL A 169 0.95 -23.44 -0.83
CA VAL A 169 1.61 -22.14 -0.64
C VAL A 169 2.70 -21.92 -1.69
N ALA A 170 3.55 -22.93 -1.94
CA ALA A 170 4.62 -22.82 -2.93
C ALA A 170 4.09 -22.67 -4.36
N LEU A 171 3.05 -23.45 -4.73
CA LEU A 171 2.40 -23.38 -6.04
C LEU A 171 1.77 -21.98 -6.24
N SER A 172 1.00 -21.50 -5.28
CA SER A 172 0.33 -20.20 -5.33
C SER A 172 1.35 -19.06 -5.45
N ALA A 173 2.40 -19.05 -4.63
CA ALA A 173 3.44 -18.03 -4.71
C ALA A 173 4.13 -18.01 -6.08
N SER A 174 4.43 -19.19 -6.64
CA SER A 174 5.06 -19.33 -7.96
C SER A 174 4.14 -18.88 -9.09
N LEU A 175 2.85 -19.24 -9.01
CA LEU A 175 1.85 -18.88 -10.01
C LEU A 175 1.64 -17.35 -10.07
N GLY A 176 1.58 -16.71 -8.92
CA GLY A 176 1.36 -15.27 -8.83
C GLY A 176 2.55 -14.43 -9.31
N ARG A 177 3.75 -15.00 -9.38
CA ARG A 177 4.98 -14.34 -9.85
C ARG A 177 5.27 -14.53 -11.35
N ARG A 178 4.41 -15.23 -12.07
CA ARG A 178 4.57 -15.35 -13.52
C ARG A 178 4.47 -13.99 -14.20
N GLN A 179 5.42 -13.69 -15.04
CA GLN A 179 5.48 -12.44 -15.80
C GLN A 179 4.28 -12.32 -16.74
N ARG A 180 3.76 -11.11 -16.86
CA ARG A 180 2.81 -10.75 -17.93
C ARG A 180 3.55 -10.53 -19.26
N ALA A 181 2.80 -10.55 -20.35
CA ALA A 181 3.26 -9.99 -21.62
C ALA A 181 3.72 -8.53 -21.36
N GLY A 182 5.01 -8.22 -21.58
CA GLY A 182 5.62 -6.94 -21.24
C GLY A 182 6.58 -6.96 -20.05
N GLY A 183 6.86 -8.12 -19.45
CA GLY A 183 7.92 -8.28 -18.41
C GLY A 183 7.56 -7.79 -17.01
N VAL A 184 6.37 -7.21 -16.82
CA VAL A 184 5.95 -6.67 -15.51
C VAL A 184 5.42 -7.79 -14.62
N VAL A 185 5.95 -7.88 -13.40
CA VAL A 185 5.44 -8.80 -12.37
C VAL A 185 4.50 -8.01 -11.45
N PRO A 186 3.19 -8.28 -11.48
CA PRO A 186 2.25 -7.56 -10.64
C PRO A 186 2.46 -7.90 -9.15
N PRO A 187 2.15 -6.98 -8.25
CA PRO A 187 2.10 -7.29 -6.82
C PRO A 187 1.14 -8.45 -6.58
N THR A 188 1.62 -9.48 -5.89
CA THR A 188 0.88 -10.71 -5.66
C THR A 188 0.69 -10.94 -4.17
N SER A 189 -0.46 -11.47 -3.80
CA SER A 189 -0.76 -11.95 -2.44
C SER A 189 -1.49 -13.29 -2.52
N VAL A 190 -1.22 -14.14 -1.55
CA VAL A 190 -1.92 -15.42 -1.39
C VAL A 190 -2.88 -15.29 -0.21
N LEU A 191 -4.10 -15.78 -0.40
CA LEU A 191 -5.11 -15.90 0.64
C LEU A 191 -5.38 -17.39 0.86
N LEU A 192 -4.79 -17.95 1.91
CA LEU A 192 -4.89 -19.35 2.27
C LEU A 192 -6.03 -19.54 3.26
N ILE A 193 -6.97 -20.40 2.91
CA ILE A 193 -8.12 -20.76 3.75
C ILE A 193 -8.03 -22.23 4.06
N SER A 194 -7.91 -22.57 5.35
CA SER A 194 -7.75 -23.93 5.82
C SER A 194 -8.13 -24.04 7.28
N ASP A 195 -8.38 -25.24 7.77
CA ASP A 195 -8.44 -25.53 9.20
C ASP A 195 -7.06 -25.77 9.84
N GLY A 196 -5.99 -25.68 9.04
CA GLY A 196 -4.60 -25.77 9.50
C GLY A 196 -4.13 -27.18 9.80
N ALA A 197 -4.95 -28.20 9.65
CA ALA A 197 -4.53 -29.59 9.77
C ALA A 197 -3.48 -29.89 8.69
N ARG A 198 -2.48 -30.70 9.02
CA ARG A 198 -1.45 -31.12 8.08
C ARG A 198 -1.46 -32.65 7.99
N ASP A 199 -1.78 -33.12 6.82
CA ASP A 199 -1.75 -34.55 6.51
C ASP A 199 -1.25 -34.77 5.08
N GLY A 200 0.09 -34.72 4.91
CA GLY A 200 0.73 -34.94 3.60
C GLY A 200 1.48 -33.75 3.03
N GLY A 201 1.75 -33.84 1.72
CA GLY A 201 2.54 -32.86 0.97
C GLY A 201 4.05 -33.15 0.96
N GLN A 202 4.71 -32.73 -0.11
CA GLN A 202 6.16 -32.92 -0.29
C GLN A 202 6.97 -31.78 0.36
N ARG A 203 6.42 -30.59 0.43
CA ARG A 203 7.08 -29.40 0.97
C ARG A 203 6.63 -29.08 2.38
N SER A 204 7.59 -28.72 3.23
CA SER A 204 7.21 -28.23 4.55
C SER A 204 6.56 -26.84 4.43
N PRO A 205 5.51 -26.55 5.23
CA PRO A 205 4.87 -25.24 5.26
C PRO A 205 5.84 -24.10 5.57
N PHE A 206 6.84 -24.33 6.43
CA PHE A 206 7.87 -23.35 6.74
C PHE A 206 8.76 -23.01 5.53
N ALA A 207 9.22 -24.03 4.78
CA ALA A 207 10.02 -23.83 3.59
C ALA A 207 9.24 -23.09 2.50
N ALA A 208 7.96 -23.43 2.32
CA ALA A 208 7.06 -22.77 1.38
C ALA A 208 6.82 -21.29 1.74
N ALA A 209 6.57 -20.99 3.02
CA ALA A 209 6.41 -19.62 3.51
C ALA A 209 7.70 -18.79 3.34
N THR A 210 8.86 -19.40 3.61
CA THR A 210 10.17 -18.76 3.38
C THR A 210 10.39 -18.46 1.90
N GLN A 211 10.02 -19.37 1.02
CA GLN A 211 10.07 -19.15 -0.43
C GLN A 211 9.14 -18.02 -0.86
N ALA A 212 7.90 -17.99 -0.35
CA ALA A 212 6.94 -16.91 -0.63
C ALA A 212 7.50 -15.54 -0.19
N ARG A 213 8.15 -15.47 0.99
CA ARG A 213 8.84 -14.25 1.46
C ARG A 213 9.94 -13.80 0.52
N LYS A 214 10.81 -14.71 0.06
CA LYS A 214 11.87 -14.41 -0.92
C LYS A 214 11.30 -13.88 -2.24
N MET A 215 10.11 -14.34 -2.62
CA MET A 215 9.37 -13.86 -3.80
C MET A 215 8.58 -12.57 -3.55
N HIS A 216 8.62 -12.00 -2.34
CA HIS A 216 7.79 -10.85 -1.93
C HIS A 216 6.28 -11.10 -2.10
N VAL A 217 5.84 -12.32 -1.85
CA VAL A 217 4.43 -12.73 -1.89
C VAL A 217 3.94 -13.00 -0.47
N PRO A 218 3.27 -12.04 0.19
CA PRO A 218 2.70 -12.27 1.50
C PRO A 218 1.58 -13.29 1.42
N VAL A 219 1.54 -14.20 2.41
CA VAL A 219 0.49 -15.20 2.55
C VAL A 219 -0.39 -14.81 3.75
N TYR A 220 -1.61 -14.40 3.46
CA TYR A 220 -2.64 -14.17 4.46
C TYR A 220 -3.34 -15.51 4.73
N THR A 221 -3.53 -15.84 5.99
CA THR A 221 -4.11 -17.15 6.35
C THR A 221 -5.39 -16.95 7.15
N ILE A 222 -6.41 -17.72 6.82
CA ILE A 222 -7.70 -17.73 7.50
C ILE A 222 -7.92 -19.14 8.07
N LEU A 223 -8.02 -19.21 9.40
CA LEU A 223 -8.39 -20.44 10.10
C LEU A 223 -9.91 -20.58 10.13
N LEU A 224 -10.40 -21.68 9.59
CA LEU A 224 -11.80 -22.07 9.65
C LEU A 224 -12.01 -23.22 10.63
N GLY A 225 -13.13 -23.19 11.32
CA GLY A 225 -13.57 -24.26 12.20
C GLY A 225 -13.52 -23.91 13.67
N THR A 226 -14.13 -24.78 14.46
CA THR A 226 -14.20 -24.72 15.91
C THR A 226 -13.59 -25.99 16.54
N PRO A 227 -13.18 -25.98 17.82
CA PRO A 227 -12.65 -27.15 18.48
C PRO A 227 -13.62 -28.35 18.53
N SER A 228 -14.91 -28.13 18.32
CA SER A 228 -15.95 -29.13 18.30
C SER A 228 -16.23 -29.74 16.92
N GLY A 229 -15.43 -29.36 15.88
CA GLY A 229 -15.61 -29.85 14.52
C GLY A 229 -15.59 -31.38 14.43
N ILE A 230 -16.58 -31.92 13.73
CA ILE A 230 -16.70 -33.39 13.47
C ILE A 230 -17.00 -33.60 11.99
N VAL A 231 -16.49 -34.68 11.44
CA VAL A 231 -16.77 -35.15 10.07
C VAL A 231 -17.25 -36.61 10.15
N TYR A 232 -18.27 -36.90 9.39
CA TYR A 232 -18.78 -38.25 9.21
C TYR A 232 -18.11 -38.91 7.98
N HIS A 233 -17.34 -39.95 8.21
CA HIS A 233 -16.68 -40.72 7.16
C HIS A 233 -17.36 -42.04 6.93
N LYS A 234 -17.91 -42.26 5.74
CA LYS A 234 -18.53 -43.52 5.36
C LYS A 234 -17.45 -44.47 4.83
N LEU A 235 -17.19 -45.51 5.57
CA LEU A 235 -16.24 -46.57 5.19
C LEU A 235 -16.80 -47.44 4.05
N PRO A 236 -15.94 -48.06 3.23
CA PRO A 236 -16.37 -49.03 2.22
C PRO A 236 -17.21 -50.21 2.78
N SER A 237 -17.04 -50.51 4.06
CA SER A 237 -17.82 -51.50 4.81
C SER A 237 -19.26 -51.07 5.12
N GLY A 238 -19.65 -49.80 4.76
CA GLY A 238 -20.96 -49.25 5.06
C GLY A 238 -21.10 -48.59 6.42
N TYR A 239 -20.13 -48.75 7.32
CA TYR A 239 -20.11 -48.06 8.62
C TYR A 239 -19.74 -46.61 8.48
N THR A 240 -20.35 -45.77 9.32
CA THR A 240 -20.02 -44.34 9.42
C THR A 240 -19.14 -44.10 10.63
N GLU A 241 -17.92 -43.64 10.41
CA GLU A 241 -16.99 -43.24 11.46
C GLU A 241 -17.13 -41.73 11.72
N THR A 242 -17.12 -41.37 13.01
CA THR A 242 -17.15 -39.98 13.44
C THR A 242 -15.73 -39.53 13.80
N LEU A 243 -15.15 -38.64 13.02
CA LEU A 243 -13.81 -38.14 13.24
C LEU A 243 -13.88 -36.71 13.80
N ARG A 244 -13.18 -36.49 14.92
CA ARG A 244 -12.96 -35.13 15.42
C ARG A 244 -11.86 -34.45 14.61
N VAL A 245 -12.14 -33.24 14.14
CA VAL A 245 -11.23 -32.46 13.28
C VAL A 245 -11.01 -31.03 13.85
N PRO A 246 -10.36 -30.92 15.02
CA PRO A 246 -10.09 -29.65 15.63
C PRO A 246 -9.15 -28.84 14.71
N PRO A 247 -9.39 -27.52 14.51
CA PRO A 247 -8.52 -26.69 13.70
C PRO A 247 -7.17 -26.46 14.39
N SER A 248 -6.09 -26.34 13.59
CA SER A 248 -4.73 -26.08 14.05
C SER A 248 -4.26 -24.69 13.62
N ALA A 249 -4.28 -23.74 14.54
CA ALA A 249 -3.83 -22.38 14.27
C ALA A 249 -2.30 -22.28 14.06
N GLN A 250 -1.52 -23.17 14.67
CA GLN A 250 -0.06 -23.05 14.76
C GLN A 250 0.61 -22.99 13.38
N THR A 251 0.23 -23.91 12.48
CA THR A 251 0.77 -23.94 11.11
C THR A 251 0.44 -22.68 10.34
N LEU A 252 -0.81 -22.21 10.40
CA LEU A 252 -1.26 -21.03 9.67
C LEU A 252 -0.65 -19.75 10.20
N GLN A 253 -0.52 -19.60 11.52
CA GLN A 253 0.18 -18.49 12.15
C GLN A 253 1.65 -18.42 11.73
N MET A 254 2.33 -19.57 11.70
CA MET A 254 3.72 -19.66 11.26
C MET A 254 3.85 -19.24 9.79
N ILE A 255 3.00 -19.76 8.88
CA ILE A 255 3.01 -19.40 7.45
C ILE A 255 2.82 -17.89 7.29
N ALA A 256 1.82 -17.30 7.92
CA ALA A 256 1.54 -15.87 7.84
C ALA A 256 2.73 -15.03 8.32
N ARG A 257 3.27 -15.35 9.51
CA ARG A 257 4.41 -14.62 10.10
C ARG A 257 5.65 -14.69 9.23
N VAL A 258 6.01 -15.88 8.76
CA VAL A 258 7.22 -16.12 7.96
C VAL A 258 7.13 -15.47 6.61
N SER A 259 5.98 -15.51 5.94
CA SER A 259 5.79 -14.91 4.61
C SER A 259 5.61 -13.38 4.62
N GLY A 260 5.34 -12.79 5.80
CA GLY A 260 5.06 -11.36 5.96
C GLY A 260 3.58 -10.99 5.72
N GLY A 261 2.68 -11.98 5.79
CA GLY A 261 1.23 -11.79 5.80
C GLY A 261 0.66 -11.68 7.21
N GLN A 262 -0.63 -11.97 7.36
CA GLN A 262 -1.35 -11.95 8.63
C GLN A 262 -2.23 -13.18 8.78
N PHE A 263 -2.44 -13.56 10.03
CA PHE A 263 -3.32 -14.65 10.42
C PHE A 263 -4.65 -14.11 10.91
N PHE A 264 -5.74 -14.76 10.50
CA PHE A 264 -7.11 -14.46 10.90
C PHE A 264 -7.81 -15.74 11.33
N THR A 265 -8.81 -15.58 12.20
CA THR A 265 -9.67 -16.68 12.64
C THR A 265 -11.11 -16.36 12.28
N ALA A 266 -11.78 -17.29 11.62
CA ALA A 266 -13.19 -17.18 11.29
C ALA A 266 -13.94 -18.39 11.84
N SER A 267 -14.75 -18.18 12.88
CA SER A 267 -15.57 -19.21 13.49
C SER A 267 -17.01 -19.26 12.95
N ASN A 268 -17.37 -18.32 12.07
CA ASN A 268 -18.67 -18.26 11.39
C ASN A 268 -18.58 -17.41 10.11
N ASP A 269 -19.59 -17.50 9.26
CA ASP A 269 -19.68 -16.78 7.96
C ASP A 269 -19.52 -15.28 8.08
N LYS A 270 -20.14 -14.65 9.08
CA LYS A 270 -20.07 -13.19 9.29
C LYS A 270 -18.63 -12.74 9.57
N ARG A 271 -17.91 -13.45 10.45
CA ARG A 271 -16.51 -13.15 10.72
C ARG A 271 -15.62 -13.39 9.52
N LEU A 272 -15.92 -14.38 8.72
CA LEU A 272 -15.20 -14.64 7.48
C LEU A 272 -15.37 -13.49 6.49
N GLY A 273 -16.58 -12.98 6.31
CA GLY A 273 -16.87 -11.79 5.51
C GLY A 273 -16.10 -10.54 5.98
N GLU A 274 -16.06 -10.28 7.30
CA GLU A 274 -15.29 -9.16 7.89
C GLU A 274 -13.79 -9.28 7.59
N VAL A 275 -13.23 -10.50 7.68
CA VAL A 275 -11.82 -10.76 7.36
C VAL A 275 -11.54 -10.45 5.88
N TYR A 276 -12.42 -10.87 4.98
CA TYR A 276 -12.27 -10.57 3.55
C TYR A 276 -12.37 -9.06 3.26
N ASP A 277 -13.28 -8.33 3.90
CA ASP A 277 -13.38 -6.88 3.75
C ASP A 277 -12.13 -6.15 4.26
N GLN A 278 -11.56 -6.60 5.36
CA GLN A 278 -10.31 -6.07 5.89
C GLN A 278 -9.12 -6.34 4.94
N LEU A 279 -9.04 -7.56 4.39
CA LEU A 279 -8.01 -7.93 3.42
C LEU A 279 -8.15 -7.11 2.13
N ARG A 280 -9.36 -6.94 1.60
CA ARG A 280 -9.63 -6.10 0.42
C ARG A 280 -9.13 -4.68 0.63
N SER A 281 -9.40 -4.08 1.78
CA SER A 281 -8.93 -2.73 2.12
C SER A 281 -7.40 -2.66 2.10
N ARG A 282 -6.71 -3.65 2.64
CA ARG A 282 -5.23 -3.71 2.68
C ARG A 282 -4.60 -3.97 1.32
N LEU A 283 -5.17 -4.90 0.55
CA LEU A 283 -4.67 -5.24 -0.79
C LEU A 283 -4.90 -4.11 -1.78
N GLY A 284 -6.01 -3.36 -1.61
CA GLY A 284 -6.38 -2.23 -2.47
C GLY A 284 -5.54 -0.96 -2.28
N HIS A 285 -4.69 -0.88 -1.26
CA HIS A 285 -3.92 0.32 -0.94
C HIS A 285 -2.42 0.04 -0.92
N LYS A 286 -1.64 0.93 -1.51
CA LYS A 286 -0.17 0.93 -1.46
C LYS A 286 0.29 2.26 -0.87
N LYS A 287 1.19 2.21 0.11
CA LYS A 287 1.96 3.38 0.49
C LYS A 287 2.99 3.64 -0.62
N GLN A 288 2.82 4.73 -1.35
CA GLN A 288 3.75 5.14 -2.38
C GLN A 288 4.42 6.45 -1.93
N SER A 289 5.72 6.44 -1.91
CA SER A 289 6.49 7.68 -1.74
C SER A 289 6.39 8.49 -3.03
N ARG A 290 5.88 9.69 -2.95
CA ARG A 290 5.80 10.63 -4.09
C ARG A 290 6.68 11.82 -3.80
N GLU A 291 7.49 12.18 -4.77
CA GLU A 291 8.28 13.40 -4.73
C GLU A 291 7.35 14.61 -4.86
N LEU A 292 7.56 15.61 -4.01
CA LEU A 292 6.81 16.87 -4.03
C LEU A 292 7.58 17.99 -4.70
N THR A 293 8.69 17.70 -5.35
CA THR A 293 9.60 18.66 -5.99
C THR A 293 8.87 19.58 -6.96
N ASP A 294 7.95 19.03 -7.77
CA ASP A 294 7.18 19.81 -8.76
C ASP A 294 6.31 20.88 -8.10
N GLY A 295 5.71 20.58 -6.94
CA GLY A 295 4.90 21.53 -6.18
C GLY A 295 5.72 22.69 -5.64
N PHE A 296 6.91 22.43 -5.11
CA PHE A 296 7.82 23.47 -4.63
C PHE A 296 8.39 24.31 -5.78
N ALA A 297 8.71 23.70 -6.93
CA ALA A 297 9.16 24.41 -8.12
C ALA A 297 8.07 25.35 -8.66
N ALA A 298 6.83 24.88 -8.78
CA ALA A 298 5.71 25.71 -9.23
C ALA A 298 5.44 26.87 -8.26
N THR A 299 5.49 26.62 -6.94
CA THR A 299 5.30 27.65 -5.91
C THR A 299 6.41 28.70 -5.98
N SER A 300 7.67 28.30 -6.13
CA SER A 300 8.79 29.24 -6.25
C SER A 300 8.68 30.09 -7.50
N ALA A 301 8.31 29.51 -8.64
CA ALA A 301 8.10 30.25 -9.89
C ALA A 301 6.98 31.28 -9.76
N LEU A 302 5.86 30.91 -9.14
CA LEU A 302 4.75 31.83 -8.87
C LEU A 302 5.19 33.01 -7.98
N LEU A 303 5.91 32.71 -6.89
CA LEU A 303 6.41 33.74 -5.98
C LEU A 303 7.38 34.70 -6.68
N LEU A 304 8.26 34.18 -7.56
CA LEU A 304 9.16 35.06 -8.37
C LEU A 304 8.39 35.96 -9.33
N LEU A 305 7.39 35.43 -10.01
CA LEU A 305 6.54 36.26 -10.91
C LEU A 305 5.80 37.33 -10.13
N VAL A 306 5.23 37.00 -8.97
CA VAL A 306 4.54 37.97 -8.12
C VAL A 306 5.52 39.04 -7.58
N ALA A 307 6.69 38.63 -7.10
CA ALA A 307 7.72 39.55 -6.62
C ALA A 307 8.19 40.51 -7.72
N GLY A 308 8.46 39.98 -8.92
CA GLY A 308 8.86 40.75 -10.09
C GLY A 308 7.77 41.72 -10.54
N GLY A 309 6.52 41.22 -10.62
CA GLY A 309 5.36 42.04 -10.99
C GLY A 309 5.09 43.20 -10.02
N LEU A 310 5.14 42.90 -8.70
CA LEU A 310 4.98 43.96 -7.67
C LEU A 310 6.13 44.96 -7.69
N SER A 311 7.36 44.51 -7.91
CA SER A 311 8.51 45.38 -8.03
C SER A 311 8.41 46.29 -9.25
N ALA A 312 8.05 45.75 -10.41
CA ALA A 312 7.83 46.53 -11.65
C ALA A 312 6.67 47.51 -11.50
N PHE A 313 5.56 47.11 -10.91
CA PHE A 313 4.36 47.93 -10.74
C PHE A 313 4.59 49.10 -9.76
N TRP A 314 5.24 48.85 -8.61
CA TRP A 314 5.40 49.89 -7.56
C TRP A 314 6.63 50.74 -7.74
N PHE A 315 7.71 50.20 -8.28
CA PHE A 315 9.00 50.87 -8.33
C PHE A 315 9.54 51.07 -9.75
N ARG A 316 8.82 50.59 -10.78
CA ARG A 316 9.28 50.58 -12.18
C ARG A 316 10.72 50.03 -12.35
N ARG A 317 11.10 49.12 -11.47
CA ARG A 317 12.40 48.45 -11.45
C ARG A 317 12.19 46.94 -11.31
N VAL A 318 12.98 46.17 -12.05
CA VAL A 318 13.06 44.75 -11.87
C VAL A 318 13.98 44.47 -10.69
N PRO A 319 13.65 43.56 -9.73
CA PRO A 319 14.43 43.27 -8.55
C PRO A 319 15.80 42.70 -8.88
#